data_d70793598871df6ce53f089716d66c7a
#
_entry.id   d70793598871df6ce53f089716d66c7a
#
_cell.length_a   1.000
_cell.length_b   1.000
_cell.length_c   1.000
_cell.angle_alpha   90.00
_cell.angle_beta   90.00
_cell.angle_gamma   90.00
#
_symmetry.space_group_name_H-M   'P 1'
#
loop_
_entity.id
_entity.type
_entity.pdbx_description
1 polymer ?
#
loop_
_entity_poly.entity_id
_entity_poly.type
_entity_poly.pdbx_seq_one_letter_code
_entity_poly.pdbx_strand_id
1 'polypeptide(L)'
;GVQGKAPNPYWDPLQWMIEQCHKRGMELHAWINPYRAKTKGTSALAKNHVVNLHPSRVFDYDGQLILNPGLAENRKYICDVVADIVARYDIDGLHIDDYFYPYPSPGHEIPDAQQYKQYSNGINDINDWRRYNVNLYMQAMQETIKAIKPWVKFGVSPFGSCRNKKNSQIGSETNGL
;
A
#
# COMPACT_ATOMS: atom_id res chain seq x y z
N GLY A 1 13.17 16.94 7.65
CA GLY A 1 13.71 16.01 8.66
C GLY A 1 14.70 15.03 8.06
N VAL A 2 15.39 14.28 8.88
CA VAL A 2 16.28 13.20 8.44
C VAL A 2 15.50 11.91 8.46
N GLN A 3 15.46 11.20 7.32
CA GLN A 3 14.72 9.94 7.21
C GLN A 3 15.18 8.91 8.26
N GLY A 4 14.23 8.24 8.89
CA GLY A 4 14.49 7.26 9.95
C GLY A 4 14.84 7.85 11.30
N LYS A 5 14.69 9.18 11.49
CA LYS A 5 14.88 9.85 12.77
C LYS A 5 13.62 10.60 13.20
N ALA A 6 13.25 10.44 14.44
CA ALA A 6 12.20 11.26 15.04
C ALA A 6 12.61 12.74 15.10
N PRO A 7 11.64 13.68 15.14
CA PRO A 7 11.92 15.10 15.37
C PRO A 7 12.65 15.34 16.71
N ASN A 8 13.46 16.39 16.74
CA ASN A 8 14.07 16.86 17.99
C ASN A 8 13.78 18.37 18.11
N PRO A 9 13.03 18.85 19.13
CA PRO A 9 12.39 18.02 20.18
C PRO A 9 11.37 17.03 19.61
N TYR A 10 11.13 15.94 20.34
CA TYR A 10 10.17 14.93 19.92
C TYR A 10 8.77 15.51 19.80
N TRP A 11 8.13 15.22 18.69
CA TRP A 11 6.74 15.56 18.42
C TRP A 11 6.11 14.49 17.56
N ASP A 12 4.91 14.04 17.96
CA ASP A 12 4.12 13.08 17.23
C ASP A 12 2.94 13.78 16.53
N PRO A 13 3.04 14.02 15.20
CA PRO A 13 2.00 14.72 14.47
C PRO A 13 0.69 13.94 14.39
N LEU A 14 0.75 12.60 14.35
CA LEU A 14 -0.46 11.78 14.27
C LEU A 14 -1.23 11.83 15.59
N GLN A 15 -0.55 11.63 16.71
CA GLN A 15 -1.17 11.74 18.03
C GLN A 15 -1.81 13.12 18.25
N TRP A 16 -1.06 14.19 17.92
CA TRP A 16 -1.59 15.56 18.04
C TRP A 16 -2.84 15.75 17.17
N MET A 17 -2.84 15.28 15.93
CA MET A 17 -3.97 15.44 15.01
C MET A 17 -5.21 14.69 15.51
N ILE A 18 -5.05 13.48 16.03
CA ILE A 18 -6.13 12.69 16.65
C ILE A 18 -6.78 13.49 17.77
N GLU A 19 -5.98 14.02 18.71
CA GLU A 19 -6.49 14.81 19.82
C GLU A 19 -7.24 16.07 19.36
N GLN A 20 -6.73 16.76 18.30
CA GLN A 20 -7.39 17.93 17.78
C GLN A 20 -8.71 17.62 17.05
N CYS A 21 -8.79 16.48 16.36
CA CYS A 21 -10.02 16.00 15.74
C CYS A 21 -11.06 15.63 16.80
N HIS A 22 -10.69 14.79 17.74
CA HIS A 22 -11.60 14.32 18.79
C HIS A 22 -12.15 15.46 19.67
N LYS A 23 -11.32 16.45 20.02
CA LYS A 23 -11.77 17.68 20.73
C LYS A 23 -12.85 18.47 19.97
N ARG A 24 -12.98 18.25 18.66
CA ARG A 24 -13.95 18.93 17.79
C ARG A 24 -15.07 18.01 17.32
N GLY A 25 -15.17 16.80 17.87
CA GLY A 25 -16.17 15.80 17.47
C GLY A 25 -15.97 15.25 16.06
N MET A 26 -14.71 15.28 15.54
CA MET A 26 -14.36 14.77 14.21
C MET A 26 -13.61 13.46 14.34
N GLU A 27 -13.90 12.54 13.43
CA GLU A 27 -13.10 11.32 13.26
C GLU A 27 -11.78 11.63 12.55
N LEU A 28 -10.72 10.88 12.89
CA LEU A 28 -9.46 10.89 12.16
C LEU A 28 -9.24 9.54 11.46
N HIS A 29 -9.12 9.58 10.14
CA HIS A 29 -8.75 8.43 9.34
C HIS A 29 -7.30 8.59 8.87
N ALA A 30 -6.42 7.71 9.33
CA ALA A 30 -5.02 7.69 8.91
C ALA A 30 -4.91 7.13 7.49
N TRP A 31 -4.36 7.93 6.56
CA TRP A 31 -4.09 7.49 5.19
C TRP A 31 -2.67 6.99 5.04
N ILE A 32 -2.52 5.85 4.38
CA ILE A 32 -1.22 5.29 4.00
C ILE A 32 -1.17 4.95 2.51
N ASN A 33 0.04 5.03 1.92
CA ASN A 33 0.33 4.42 0.64
C ASN A 33 1.11 3.12 0.88
N PRO A 34 0.50 1.95 0.62
CA PRO A 34 1.04 0.70 1.13
C PRO A 34 2.30 0.21 0.42
N TYR A 35 2.37 0.33 -0.91
CA TYR A 35 3.41 -0.34 -1.69
C TYR A 35 4.53 0.57 -2.18
N ARG A 36 4.32 1.89 -2.22
CA ARG A 36 5.34 2.83 -2.67
C ARG A 36 6.42 3.04 -1.62
N ALA A 37 7.53 2.32 -1.76
CA ALA A 37 8.66 2.39 -0.82
C ALA A 37 9.55 3.63 -1.02
N LYS A 38 9.63 4.16 -2.26
CA LYS A 38 10.40 5.37 -2.59
C LYS A 38 9.76 6.12 -3.74
N THR A 39 9.60 7.43 -3.59
CA THR A 39 9.15 8.31 -4.66
C THR A 39 10.29 8.68 -5.61
N LYS A 40 9.96 9.06 -6.83
CA LYS A 40 10.88 9.68 -7.79
C LYS A 40 11.48 10.95 -7.15
N GLY A 41 12.78 11.10 -7.22
CA GLY A 41 13.49 12.26 -6.66
C GLY A 41 13.93 12.15 -5.19
N THR A 42 13.57 11.10 -4.47
CA THR A 42 14.15 10.85 -3.13
C THR A 42 15.62 10.43 -3.28
N SER A 43 16.53 11.20 -2.71
CA SER A 43 17.99 11.01 -2.92
C SER A 43 18.59 9.91 -2.06
N ALA A 44 18.13 9.74 -0.84
CA ALA A 44 18.69 8.78 0.10
C ALA A 44 17.62 8.08 0.94
N LEU A 45 17.86 6.82 1.29
CA LEU A 45 17.06 6.02 2.19
C LEU A 45 17.86 5.70 3.46
N ALA A 46 17.21 5.65 4.60
CA ALA A 46 17.83 5.24 5.85
C ALA A 46 18.41 3.82 5.73
N LYS A 47 19.48 3.50 6.45
CA LYS A 47 20.11 2.17 6.39
C LYS A 47 19.16 1.04 6.76
N ASN A 48 18.24 1.30 7.68
CA ASN A 48 17.19 0.37 8.13
C ASN A 48 15.90 0.42 7.31
N HIS A 49 15.89 1.11 6.18
CA HIS A 49 14.73 1.15 5.30
C HIS A 49 14.52 -0.21 4.63
N VAL A 50 13.26 -0.62 4.44
CA VAL A 50 12.89 -1.93 3.86
C VAL A 50 13.57 -2.21 2.51
N VAL A 51 13.76 -1.19 1.67
CA VAL A 51 14.48 -1.30 0.38
C VAL A 51 15.92 -1.76 0.58
N ASN A 52 16.60 -1.22 1.61
CA ASN A 52 18.02 -1.55 1.89
C ASN A 52 18.15 -2.91 2.60
N LEU A 53 17.16 -3.26 3.45
CA LEU A 53 17.16 -4.53 4.17
C LEU A 53 16.72 -5.71 3.29
N HIS A 54 15.81 -5.47 2.35
CA HIS A 54 15.18 -6.50 1.52
C HIS A 54 15.07 -6.08 0.05
N PRO A 55 16.20 -5.85 -0.65
CA PRO A 55 16.17 -5.34 -2.02
C PRO A 55 15.47 -6.27 -3.02
N SER A 56 15.45 -7.59 -2.76
CA SER A 56 14.76 -8.58 -3.60
C SER A 56 13.23 -8.48 -3.55
N ARG A 57 12.67 -7.76 -2.58
CA ARG A 57 11.23 -7.56 -2.42
C ARG A 57 10.70 -6.34 -3.18
N VAL A 58 11.58 -5.60 -3.82
CA VAL A 58 11.29 -4.30 -4.43
C VAL A 58 11.62 -4.36 -5.91
N PHE A 59 10.87 -3.63 -6.71
CA PHE A 59 11.25 -3.36 -8.10
C PHE A 59 11.25 -1.85 -8.38
N ASP A 60 12.06 -1.45 -9.36
CA ASP A 60 12.03 -0.09 -9.90
C ASP A 60 10.97 -0.01 -11.01
N TYR A 61 10.18 1.04 -10.97
CA TYR A 61 9.25 1.37 -12.02
C TYR A 61 9.26 2.88 -12.25
N ASP A 62 9.82 3.30 -13.37
CA ASP A 62 9.98 4.71 -13.75
C ASP A 62 10.62 5.56 -12.64
N GLY A 63 11.67 5.05 -11.99
CA GLY A 63 12.40 5.73 -10.92
C GLY A 63 11.72 5.74 -9.54
N GLN A 64 10.59 5.06 -9.38
CA GLN A 64 9.97 4.76 -8.10
C GLN A 64 10.35 3.35 -7.65
N LEU A 65 10.54 3.15 -6.36
CA LEU A 65 10.72 1.82 -5.80
C LEU A 65 9.40 1.34 -5.18
N ILE A 66 8.92 0.21 -5.68
CA ILE A 66 7.63 -0.38 -5.30
C ILE A 66 7.91 -1.71 -4.61
N LEU A 67 7.32 -1.92 -3.44
CA LEU A 67 7.22 -3.24 -2.83
C LEU A 67 6.37 -4.12 -3.74
N ASN A 68 6.89 -5.24 -4.21
CA ASN A 68 6.18 -6.11 -5.15
C ASN A 68 4.90 -6.68 -4.52
N PRO A 69 3.70 -6.33 -5.02
CA PRO A 69 2.44 -6.81 -4.44
C PRO A 69 2.22 -8.32 -4.60
N GLY A 70 2.91 -8.95 -5.55
CA GLY A 70 2.89 -10.40 -5.76
C GLY A 70 3.59 -11.22 -4.68
N LEU A 71 4.30 -10.57 -3.74
CA LEU A 71 5.03 -11.24 -2.67
C LEU A 71 4.25 -11.22 -1.35
N ALA A 72 4.01 -12.41 -0.80
CA ALA A 72 3.30 -12.57 0.48
C ALA A 72 4.02 -11.88 1.65
N GLU A 73 5.36 -11.85 1.62
CA GLU A 73 6.19 -11.19 2.63
C GLU A 73 5.97 -9.67 2.66
N ASN A 74 5.74 -9.04 1.51
CA ASN A 74 5.43 -7.62 1.45
C ASN A 74 4.03 -7.34 2.00
N ARG A 75 3.04 -8.16 1.67
CA ARG A 75 1.70 -8.10 2.24
C ARG A 75 1.75 -8.19 3.77
N LYS A 76 2.49 -9.20 4.28
CA LYS A 76 2.70 -9.34 5.73
C LYS A 76 3.36 -8.10 6.34
N TYR A 77 4.44 -7.61 5.75
CA TYR A 77 5.16 -6.43 6.23
C TYR A 77 4.25 -5.20 6.35
N ILE A 78 3.42 -4.95 5.34
CA ILE A 78 2.48 -3.82 5.36
C ILE A 78 1.41 -4.02 6.43
N CYS A 79 0.88 -5.24 6.58
CA CYS A 79 -0.05 -5.56 7.65
C CYS A 79 0.58 -5.38 9.06
N ASP A 80 1.85 -5.72 9.24
CA ASP A 80 2.58 -5.50 10.50
C ASP A 80 2.70 -3.99 10.82
N VAL A 81 2.98 -3.15 9.80
CA VAL A 81 3.00 -1.68 9.96
C VAL A 81 1.63 -1.15 10.35
N VAL A 82 0.57 -1.64 9.70
CA VAL A 82 -0.80 -1.24 10.02
C VAL A 82 -1.21 -1.70 11.40
N ALA A 83 -0.83 -2.92 11.78
CA ALA A 83 -1.07 -3.44 13.13
C ALA A 83 -0.46 -2.54 14.20
N ASP A 84 0.78 -2.08 13.99
CA ASP A 84 1.46 -1.15 14.89
C ASP A 84 0.72 0.21 14.99
N ILE A 85 0.28 0.77 13.87
CA ILE A 85 -0.49 2.02 13.85
C ILE A 85 -1.81 1.85 14.61
N VAL A 86 -2.59 0.83 14.28
CA VAL A 86 -3.90 0.59 14.91
C VAL A 86 -3.78 0.30 16.39
N ALA A 87 -2.75 -0.43 16.80
CA ALA A 87 -2.52 -0.74 18.22
C ALA A 87 -2.15 0.51 19.04
N ARG A 88 -1.23 1.33 18.51
CA ARG A 88 -0.67 2.49 19.24
C ARG A 88 -1.55 3.72 19.23
N TYR A 89 -2.29 3.98 18.16
CA TYR A 89 -3.02 5.23 17.98
C TYR A 89 -4.53 5.04 18.07
N ASP A 90 -5.21 6.03 18.62
CA ASP A 90 -6.68 6.06 18.73
C ASP A 90 -7.30 6.64 17.44
N ILE A 91 -6.98 6.04 16.31
CA ILE A 91 -7.57 6.39 15.01
C ILE A 91 -8.98 5.79 14.88
N ASP A 92 -9.88 6.51 14.22
CA ASP A 92 -11.25 6.06 13.93
C ASP A 92 -11.32 5.23 12.65
N GLY A 93 -10.38 5.44 11.75
CA GLY A 93 -10.26 4.72 10.50
C GLY A 93 -8.83 4.67 9.96
N LEU A 94 -8.61 3.66 9.11
CA LEU A 94 -7.43 3.57 8.26
C LEU A 94 -7.88 3.62 6.81
N HIS A 95 -7.22 4.44 6.00
CA HIS A 95 -7.58 4.68 4.62
C HIS A 95 -6.42 4.39 3.68
N ILE A 96 -6.72 3.78 2.55
CA ILE A 96 -5.80 3.60 1.43
C ILE A 96 -6.45 4.08 0.13
N ASP A 97 -5.63 4.46 -0.82
CA ASP A 97 -6.05 4.76 -2.19
C ASP A 97 -5.93 3.53 -3.11
N ASP A 98 -5.73 3.74 -4.39
CA ASP A 98 -5.63 2.72 -5.43
C ASP A 98 -4.18 2.40 -5.84
N TYR A 99 -3.18 2.91 -5.13
CA TYR A 99 -1.76 2.69 -5.44
C TYR A 99 -1.25 1.34 -4.95
N PHE A 100 -1.68 0.25 -5.63
CA PHE A 100 -1.18 -1.11 -5.38
C PHE A 100 -0.07 -1.47 -6.36
N TYR A 101 -0.41 -1.63 -7.62
CA TYR A 101 0.53 -1.65 -8.74
C TYR A 101 0.71 -0.24 -9.30
N PRO A 102 1.86 0.08 -9.92
CA PRO A 102 2.04 1.38 -10.54
C PRO A 102 1.09 1.55 -11.74
N TYR A 103 0.66 2.78 -11.97
CA TYR A 103 -0.09 3.10 -13.19
C TYR A 103 0.76 2.86 -14.43
N PRO A 104 0.16 2.44 -15.56
CA PRO A 104 0.86 2.28 -16.80
C PRO A 104 1.60 3.55 -17.21
N SER A 105 2.88 3.41 -17.54
CA SER A 105 3.73 4.48 -18.08
C SER A 105 4.28 4.03 -19.42
N PRO A 106 4.23 4.86 -20.49
CA PRO A 106 4.72 4.49 -21.81
C PRO A 106 6.17 3.98 -21.76
N GLY A 107 6.42 2.82 -22.36
CA GLY A 107 7.76 2.21 -22.40
C GLY A 107 8.20 1.50 -21.11
N HIS A 108 7.33 1.40 -20.09
CA HIS A 108 7.61 0.68 -18.86
C HIS A 108 6.66 -0.49 -18.67
N GLU A 109 7.22 -1.67 -18.41
CA GLU A 109 6.47 -2.86 -17.99
C GLU A 109 6.72 -3.12 -16.50
N ILE A 110 5.72 -3.69 -15.82
CA ILE A 110 5.88 -4.09 -14.43
C ILE A 110 6.78 -5.33 -14.38
N PRO A 111 7.94 -5.28 -13.70
CA PRO A 111 8.93 -6.36 -13.74
C PRO A 111 8.61 -7.47 -12.71
N ASP A 112 7.42 -8.04 -12.77
CA ASP A 112 6.92 -9.09 -11.86
C ASP A 112 6.69 -10.46 -12.53
N ALA A 113 7.11 -10.62 -13.80
CA ALA A 113 6.91 -11.84 -14.56
C ALA A 113 7.54 -13.09 -13.90
N GLN A 114 8.69 -12.92 -13.22
CA GLN A 114 9.34 -14.01 -12.50
C GLN A 114 8.50 -14.46 -11.31
N GLN A 115 7.96 -13.51 -10.54
CA GLN A 115 7.10 -13.80 -9.39
C GLN A 115 5.78 -14.43 -9.84
N TYR A 116 5.20 -13.93 -10.94
CA TYR A 116 4.04 -14.57 -11.56
C TYR A 116 4.32 -16.03 -11.93
N LYS A 117 5.43 -16.31 -12.60
CA LYS A 117 5.82 -17.68 -12.96
C LYS A 117 5.96 -18.58 -11.73
N GLN A 118 6.46 -18.04 -10.62
CA GLN A 118 6.70 -18.81 -9.39
C GLN A 118 5.45 -18.98 -8.53
N TYR A 119 4.56 -17.97 -8.51
CA TYR A 119 3.45 -17.87 -7.55
C TYR A 119 2.08 -17.70 -8.22
N SER A 120 1.93 -18.13 -9.47
CA SER A 120 0.67 -17.98 -10.23
C SER A 120 -0.53 -18.68 -9.60
N ASN A 121 -0.30 -19.71 -8.77
CA ASN A 121 -1.36 -20.51 -8.13
C ASN A 121 -2.40 -21.06 -9.14
N GLY A 122 -1.96 -21.39 -10.37
CA GLY A 122 -2.84 -21.86 -11.43
C GLY A 122 -3.63 -20.77 -12.17
N ILE A 123 -3.40 -19.49 -11.88
CA ILE A 123 -3.99 -18.36 -12.60
C ILE A 123 -3.21 -18.15 -13.90
N ASN A 124 -3.88 -18.27 -15.04
CA ASN A 124 -3.25 -18.27 -16.37
C ASN A 124 -3.00 -16.85 -16.95
N ASP A 125 -3.65 -15.82 -16.42
CA ASP A 125 -3.49 -14.43 -16.83
C ASP A 125 -2.76 -13.63 -15.76
N ILE A 126 -1.70 -12.90 -16.13
CA ILE A 126 -0.88 -12.14 -15.18
C ILE A 126 -1.66 -10.99 -14.53
N ASN A 127 -2.61 -10.38 -15.23
CA ASN A 127 -3.42 -9.29 -14.68
C ASN A 127 -4.48 -9.84 -13.71
N ASP A 128 -5.03 -11.04 -13.98
CA ASP A 128 -5.88 -11.74 -13.02
C ASP A 128 -5.09 -12.13 -11.76
N TRP A 129 -3.83 -12.54 -11.90
CA TRP A 129 -2.96 -12.83 -10.77
C TRP A 129 -2.62 -11.54 -9.97
N ARG A 130 -2.38 -10.41 -10.63
CA ARG A 130 -2.17 -9.12 -9.95
C ARG A 130 -3.41 -8.72 -9.16
N ARG A 131 -4.61 -8.81 -9.74
CA ARG A 131 -5.88 -8.57 -9.05
C ARG A 131 -6.09 -9.51 -7.86
N TYR A 132 -5.76 -10.77 -8.03
CA TYR A 132 -5.81 -11.75 -6.94
C TYR A 132 -4.92 -11.34 -5.76
N ASN A 133 -3.69 -10.90 -6.00
CA ASN A 133 -2.79 -10.44 -4.94
C ASN A 133 -3.31 -9.18 -4.24
N VAL A 134 -3.94 -8.26 -4.95
CA VAL A 134 -4.60 -7.08 -4.35
C VAL A 134 -5.78 -7.53 -3.47
N ASN A 135 -6.59 -8.48 -3.92
CA ASN A 135 -7.70 -9.01 -3.12
C ASN A 135 -7.20 -9.68 -1.82
N LEU A 136 -6.14 -10.48 -1.91
CA LEU A 136 -5.49 -11.07 -0.72
C LEU A 136 -4.98 -9.99 0.25
N TYR A 137 -4.46 -8.90 -0.28
CA TYR A 137 -4.02 -7.78 0.53
C TYR A 137 -5.20 -7.09 1.24
N MET A 138 -6.31 -6.83 0.52
CA MET A 138 -7.52 -6.24 1.11
C MET A 138 -8.07 -7.09 2.25
N GLN A 139 -8.14 -8.40 2.05
CA GLN A 139 -8.59 -9.33 3.07
C GLN A 139 -7.67 -9.28 4.30
N ALA A 140 -6.35 -9.40 4.09
CA ALA A 140 -5.38 -9.40 5.18
C ALA A 140 -5.41 -8.08 5.98
N MET A 141 -5.58 -6.93 5.31
CA MET A 141 -5.72 -5.63 5.95
C MET A 141 -6.97 -5.55 6.84
N GLN A 142 -8.11 -5.97 6.28
CA GLN A 142 -9.38 -6.00 7.03
C GLN A 142 -9.26 -6.89 8.27
N GLU A 143 -8.73 -8.09 8.12
CA GLU A 143 -8.52 -9.04 9.20
C GLU A 143 -7.58 -8.47 10.27
N THR A 144 -6.45 -7.88 9.86
CA THR A 144 -5.47 -7.26 10.76
C THR A 144 -6.08 -6.14 11.60
N ILE A 145 -6.79 -5.21 10.96
CA ILE A 145 -7.42 -4.08 11.65
C ILE A 145 -8.47 -4.58 12.65
N LYS A 146 -9.37 -5.47 12.19
CA LYS A 146 -10.50 -5.94 12.99
C LYS A 146 -10.08 -6.85 14.15
N ALA A 147 -8.96 -7.55 14.02
CA ALA A 147 -8.41 -8.35 15.11
C ALA A 147 -7.89 -7.49 16.28
N ILE A 148 -7.44 -6.24 16.01
CA ILE A 148 -6.88 -5.34 17.02
C ILE A 148 -7.96 -4.42 17.59
N LYS A 149 -8.68 -3.70 16.71
CA LYS A 149 -9.76 -2.76 17.07
C LYS A 149 -10.94 -2.94 16.12
N PRO A 150 -11.95 -3.75 16.48
CA PRO A 150 -13.08 -4.06 15.59
C PRO A 150 -13.88 -2.84 15.12
N TRP A 151 -13.86 -1.75 15.90
CA TRP A 151 -14.57 -0.51 15.57
C TRP A 151 -13.84 0.39 14.57
N VAL A 152 -12.51 0.23 14.38
CA VAL A 152 -11.76 1.04 13.43
C VAL A 152 -12.24 0.75 12.01
N LYS A 153 -12.62 1.79 11.29
CA LYS A 153 -13.08 1.70 9.90
C LYS A 153 -11.92 1.40 8.97
N PHE A 154 -12.15 0.58 7.95
CA PHE A 154 -11.19 0.40 6.86
C PHE A 154 -11.79 0.95 5.58
N GLY A 155 -11.19 1.99 5.02
CA GLY A 155 -11.63 2.69 3.83
C GLY A 155 -10.67 2.51 2.66
N VAL A 156 -11.24 2.37 1.46
CA VAL A 156 -10.50 2.29 0.21
C VAL A 156 -11.10 3.27 -0.78
N SER A 157 -10.28 4.09 -1.44
CA SER A 157 -10.69 4.92 -2.57
C SER A 157 -10.14 4.32 -3.87
N PRO A 158 -10.86 3.39 -4.49
CA PRO A 158 -10.40 2.78 -5.74
C PRO A 158 -10.52 3.78 -6.88
N PHE A 159 -9.65 3.63 -7.89
CA PHE A 159 -9.79 4.36 -9.13
C PHE A 159 -11.15 4.05 -9.78
N GLY A 160 -11.78 5.07 -10.39
CA GLY A 160 -13.15 4.97 -10.91
C GLY A 160 -13.33 4.02 -12.11
N SER A 161 -12.27 3.38 -12.62
CA SER A 161 -12.37 2.36 -13.66
C SER A 161 -12.64 1.00 -13.04
N CYS A 162 -13.76 0.40 -13.40
CA CYS A 162 -14.07 -0.99 -13.06
C CYS A 162 -13.97 -1.88 -14.30
N ARG A 163 -13.77 -3.19 -14.10
CA ARG A 163 -13.80 -4.17 -15.18
C ARG A 163 -15.19 -4.17 -15.85
N ASN A 164 -15.33 -3.38 -16.90
CA ASN A 164 -16.59 -3.32 -17.65
C ASN A 164 -16.62 -4.48 -18.65
N LYS A 165 -17.68 -5.29 -18.63
CA LYS A 165 -17.91 -6.37 -19.59
C LYS A 165 -18.22 -5.84 -21.00
N LYS A 166 -18.51 -4.54 -21.14
CA LYS A 166 -18.72 -3.86 -22.44
C LYS A 166 -17.50 -3.00 -22.70
N ASN A 167 -16.76 -3.31 -23.78
CA ASN A 167 -15.60 -2.59 -24.32
C ASN A 167 -15.68 -1.05 -24.15
N SER A 168 -15.39 -0.52 -23.00
CA SER A 168 -15.07 0.89 -22.83
C SER A 168 -13.56 1.06 -22.88
N GLN A 169 -13.06 1.96 -23.70
CA GLN A 169 -11.64 2.26 -23.84
C GLN A 169 -10.95 2.55 -22.51
N ILE A 170 -11.66 3.11 -21.53
CA ILE A 170 -11.15 3.40 -20.19
C ILE A 170 -10.84 2.11 -19.41
N GLY A 171 -11.63 1.04 -19.59
CA GLY A 171 -11.37 -0.24 -18.91
C GLY A 171 -10.26 -1.09 -19.54
N SER A 172 -9.83 -0.78 -20.78
CA SER A 172 -8.78 -1.51 -21.47
C SER A 172 -7.37 -0.97 -21.17
N GLU A 173 -7.25 0.31 -20.83
CA GLU A 173 -5.95 0.96 -20.61
C GLU A 173 -5.46 0.80 -19.15
N THR A 174 -6.34 0.61 -18.20
CA THR A 174 -5.97 0.51 -16.77
C THR A 174 -5.83 -0.93 -16.27
N ASN A 175 -6.04 -1.94 -17.12
CA ASN A 175 -5.89 -3.37 -16.81
C ASN A 175 -6.38 -3.77 -15.41
N GLY A 176 -7.47 -3.14 -14.96
CA GLY A 176 -8.14 -3.54 -13.73
C GLY A 176 -7.22 -3.55 -12.51
N LEU A 177 -6.78 -2.36 -12.08
CA LEU A 177 -6.36 -2.19 -10.70
C LEU A 177 -7.56 -2.32 -9.79
#